data_edf5f12aa45a10405e92e9c03596b9dd
#
_entry.id   edf5f12aa45a10405e92e9c03596b9dd
#
_cell.length_a   1.000
_cell.length_b   1.000
_cell.length_c   1.000
_cell.angle_alpha   90.00
_cell.angle_beta   90.00
_cell.angle_gamma   90.00
#
_symmetry.space_group_name_H-M   'P 1'
#
loop_
_entity.id
_entity.type
_entity.pdbx_description
1 polymer ?
#
loop_
_entity_poly.entity_id
_entity_poly.type
_entity_poly.pdbx_seq_one_letter_code
_entity_poly.pdbx_strand_id
1 'polypeptide(L)'
;MKLLDLNTHSWIEVEQERKLQELIDFILAGDYDLITLQEVNQIMTAPLWEPDAYFCPVAKQRSIKEDNFARLLVEGLRQAGKAYYWA
;
A
#
# COMPACT_ATOMS: atom_id res chain seq x y z
N MET A 1 -12.27 8.78 15.23
CA MET A 1 -11.55 8.31 14.06
C MET A 1 -10.10 8.03 14.44
N LYS A 2 -9.55 6.91 14.00
CA LYS A 2 -8.18 6.52 14.30
C LYS A 2 -7.34 6.66 13.05
N LEU A 3 -6.31 7.50 13.11
CA LEU A 3 -5.45 7.84 11.97
C LEU A 3 -4.06 7.27 12.13
N LEU A 4 -3.46 6.87 11.01
CA LEU A 4 -2.05 6.50 10.94
C LEU A 4 -1.40 7.28 9.79
N ASP A 5 -0.30 7.94 10.08
CA ASP A 5 0.55 8.59 9.07
C ASP A 5 1.92 7.92 9.11
N LEU A 6 2.38 7.42 7.97
CA LEU A 6 3.53 6.53 7.94
C LEU A 6 4.42 6.81 6.73
N ASN A 7 5.72 6.95 6.97
CA ASN A 7 6.72 6.92 5.93
C ASN A 7 7.16 5.48 5.71
N THR A 8 6.91 4.92 4.53
CA THR A 8 7.12 3.51 4.26
C THR A 8 8.57 3.15 3.94
N HIS A 9 9.39 4.10 3.47
CA HIS A 9 10.73 3.84 2.94
C HIS A 9 10.76 2.67 1.95
N SER A 10 9.71 2.56 1.13
CA SER A 10 9.50 1.38 0.31
C SER A 10 10.58 1.24 -0.77
N TRP A 11 11.02 0.00 -0.97
CA TRP A 11 12.01 -0.42 -1.99
C TRP A 11 13.40 0.20 -1.83
N ILE A 12 13.68 0.87 -0.71
CA ILE A 12 15.01 1.39 -0.40
C ILE A 12 15.64 0.70 0.82
N GLU A 13 14.89 -0.15 1.50
CA GLU A 13 15.38 -0.95 2.61
C GLU A 13 15.51 -2.42 2.21
N VAL A 14 16.36 -3.16 2.92
CA VAL A 14 16.47 -4.60 2.74
C VAL A 14 15.26 -5.31 3.36
N GLU A 15 14.99 -6.52 2.90
CA GLU A 15 13.93 -7.39 3.43
C GLU A 15 12.53 -6.75 3.35
N GLN A 16 12.21 -6.18 2.18
CA GLN A 16 10.94 -5.48 1.97
C GLN A 16 9.72 -6.37 2.22
N GLU A 17 9.78 -7.64 1.85
CA GLU A 17 8.65 -8.55 2.04
C GLU A 17 8.35 -8.77 3.53
N ARG A 18 9.39 -8.91 4.35
CA ARG A 18 9.23 -9.03 5.79
C ARG A 18 8.67 -7.74 6.39
N LYS A 19 9.18 -6.59 5.95
CA LYS A 19 8.68 -5.29 6.43
C LYS A 19 7.25 -5.04 6.02
N LEU A 20 6.87 -5.46 4.81
CA LEU A 20 5.48 -5.38 4.36
C LEU A 20 4.58 -6.20 5.27
N GLN A 21 4.95 -7.42 5.61
CA GLN A 21 4.15 -8.26 6.50
C GLN A 21 4.06 -7.69 7.91
N GLU A 22 5.16 -7.16 8.44
CA GLU A 22 5.17 -6.51 9.75
C GLU A 22 4.23 -5.30 9.77
N LEU A 23 4.21 -4.52 8.69
CA LEU A 23 3.33 -3.37 8.57
C LEU A 23 1.85 -3.80 8.47
N ILE A 24 1.56 -4.84 7.71
CA ILE A 24 0.21 -5.41 7.64
C ILE A 24 -0.26 -5.81 9.04
N ASP A 25 0.56 -6.53 9.78
CA ASP A 25 0.24 -6.96 11.14
C ASP A 25 0.01 -5.79 12.08
N PHE A 26 0.84 -4.76 11.98
CA PHE A 26 0.71 -3.54 12.77
C PHE A 26 -0.61 -2.82 12.49
N ILE A 27 -0.97 -2.68 11.22
CA ILE A 27 -2.21 -2.00 10.81
C ILE A 27 -3.44 -2.79 11.27
N LEU A 28 -3.40 -4.11 11.13
CA LEU A 28 -4.49 -4.96 11.58
C LEU A 28 -4.70 -4.85 13.09
N ALA A 29 -3.63 -4.87 13.86
CA ALA A 29 -3.70 -4.74 15.32
C ALA A 29 -4.23 -3.36 15.74
N GLY A 30 -3.90 -2.31 15.00
CA GLY A 30 -4.34 -0.96 15.31
C GLY A 30 -5.75 -0.63 14.87
N ASP A 31 -6.26 -1.31 13.86
CA ASP A 31 -7.60 -1.09 13.28
C ASP A 31 -7.85 0.38 12.91
N TYR A 32 -6.99 0.93 12.06
CA TYR A 32 -7.05 2.34 11.65
C TYR A 32 -8.16 2.60 10.65
N ASP A 33 -8.80 3.77 10.77
CA ASP A 33 -9.85 4.22 9.84
C ASP A 33 -9.27 4.86 8.59
N LEU A 34 -8.19 5.64 8.75
CA LEU A 34 -7.52 6.32 7.66
C LEU A 34 -6.01 6.16 7.80
N ILE A 35 -5.36 5.86 6.69
CA ILE A 35 -3.90 5.70 6.65
C ILE A 35 -3.36 6.59 5.55
N THR A 36 -2.37 7.42 5.88
CA THR A 36 -1.60 8.19 4.90
C THR A 36 -0.20 7.61 4.80
N LEU A 37 0.26 7.41 3.56
CA LEU A 37 1.57 6.81 3.29
C LEU A 37 2.46 7.80 2.57
N GLN A 38 3.73 7.81 2.94
CA GLN A 38 4.77 8.61 2.31
C GLN A 38 5.87 7.69 1.77
N GLU A 39 6.60 8.18 0.77
CA GLU A 39 7.69 7.44 0.12
C GLU A 39 7.25 6.07 -0.41
N VAL A 40 6.08 6.04 -1.03
CA VAL A 40 5.58 4.85 -1.70
C VAL A 40 6.22 4.77 -3.08
N ASN A 41 6.98 3.73 -3.32
CA ASN A 41 7.74 3.55 -4.54
C ASN A 41 7.30 2.32 -5.32
N GLN A 42 7.68 2.30 -6.60
CA GLN A 42 7.48 1.18 -7.50
C GLN A 42 8.65 1.14 -8.48
N ILE A 43 8.96 -0.04 -9.00
CA ILE A 43 10.03 -0.21 -9.97
C ILE A 43 9.51 0.17 -11.36
N MET A 44 10.19 1.06 -12.07
CA MET A 44 9.73 1.57 -13.36
C MET A 44 9.56 0.49 -14.43
N THR A 45 10.36 -0.56 -14.36
CA THR A 45 10.33 -1.66 -15.31
C THR A 45 9.39 -2.79 -14.89
N ALA A 46 8.75 -2.69 -13.73
CA ALA A 46 7.77 -3.69 -13.30
C ALA A 46 6.52 -3.66 -14.20
N PRO A 47 5.79 -4.78 -14.31
CA PRO A 47 4.55 -4.82 -15.08
C PRO A 47 3.52 -3.81 -14.58
N LEU A 48 2.70 -3.33 -15.49
CA LEU A 48 1.55 -2.48 -15.13
C LEU A 48 0.53 -3.30 -14.36
N TRP A 49 -0.02 -2.70 -13.31
CA TRP A 49 -1.12 -3.28 -12.56
C TRP A 49 -2.44 -2.82 -13.16
N GLU A 50 -3.37 -3.75 -13.29
CA GLU A 50 -4.73 -3.43 -13.72
C GLU A 50 -5.56 -3.04 -12.49
N PRO A 51 -6.07 -1.79 -12.42
CA PRO A 51 -6.77 -1.32 -11.23
C PRO A 51 -8.02 -2.13 -10.91
N ASP A 52 -8.25 -2.33 -9.62
CA ASP A 52 -9.43 -3.01 -9.10
C ASP A 52 -10.46 -2.00 -8.55
N ALA A 53 -11.53 -2.51 -7.96
CA ALA A 53 -12.62 -1.69 -7.44
C ALA A 53 -12.24 -0.85 -6.22
N TYR A 54 -11.11 -1.13 -5.58
CA TYR A 54 -10.65 -0.42 -4.38
C TYR A 54 -9.73 0.76 -4.69
N PHE A 55 -9.24 0.85 -5.91
CA PHE A 55 -8.39 1.95 -6.33
C PHE A 55 -9.23 3.10 -6.87
N CYS A 56 -9.03 4.29 -6.30
CA CYS A 56 -9.74 5.51 -6.69
C CYS A 56 -8.78 6.42 -7.46
N PRO A 57 -8.73 6.35 -8.80
CA PRO A 57 -7.78 7.13 -9.57
C PRO A 57 -8.02 8.63 -9.45
N VAL A 58 -6.94 9.40 -9.43
CA VAL A 58 -7.00 10.87 -9.45
C VAL A 58 -6.41 11.39 -10.76
N ALA A 59 -6.79 12.62 -11.14
CA ALA A 59 -6.30 13.24 -12.37
C ALA A 59 -4.78 13.35 -12.37
N LYS A 60 -4.16 13.10 -13.53
CA LYS A 60 -2.71 13.16 -13.74
C LYS A 60 -1.90 12.16 -12.92
N GLN A 61 -2.55 11.14 -12.41
CA GLN A 61 -1.85 10.10 -11.68
C GLN A 61 -1.01 9.24 -12.63
N ARG A 62 0.22 8.88 -12.18
CA ARG A 62 1.05 7.93 -12.92
C ARG A 62 0.45 6.53 -12.87
N SER A 63 0.73 5.74 -13.90
CA SER A 63 0.31 4.34 -13.93
C SER A 63 0.88 3.57 -12.73
N ILE A 64 0.06 2.73 -12.14
CA ILE A 64 0.45 1.90 -11.01
C ILE A 64 1.13 0.63 -11.53
N LYS A 65 2.27 0.30 -10.98
CA LYS A 65 2.97 -0.95 -11.27
C LYS A 65 2.56 -2.03 -10.29
N GLU A 66 2.72 -3.30 -10.69
CA GLU A 66 2.34 -4.43 -9.83
C GLU A 66 3.09 -4.45 -8.51
N ASP A 67 4.32 -3.94 -8.47
CA ASP A 67 5.14 -3.87 -7.26
C ASP A 67 4.96 -2.58 -6.45
N ASN A 68 4.00 -1.73 -6.80
CA ASN A 68 3.70 -0.53 -6.01
C ASN A 68 3.43 -0.93 -4.56
N PHE A 69 4.14 -0.30 -3.62
CA PHE A 69 4.10 -0.72 -2.22
C PHE A 69 2.71 -0.53 -1.60
N ALA A 70 2.02 0.56 -1.94
CA ALA A 70 0.66 0.80 -1.44
C ALA A 70 -0.32 -0.26 -1.97
N ARG A 71 -0.20 -0.65 -3.24
CA ARG A 71 -1.01 -1.71 -3.81
C ARG A 71 -0.82 -3.03 -3.06
N LEU A 72 0.43 -3.40 -2.82
CA LEU A 72 0.74 -4.64 -2.10
C LEU A 72 0.21 -4.60 -0.67
N LEU A 73 0.32 -3.45 0.00
CA LEU A 73 -0.18 -3.28 1.34
C LEU A 73 -1.71 -3.42 1.41
N VAL A 74 -2.42 -2.74 0.52
CA VAL A 74 -3.90 -2.80 0.48
C VAL A 74 -4.37 -4.21 0.16
N GLU A 75 -3.73 -4.90 -0.78
CA GLU A 75 -4.07 -6.28 -1.12
C GLU A 75 -3.83 -7.23 0.05
N GLY A 76 -2.70 -7.09 0.75
CA GLY A 76 -2.39 -7.91 1.92
C GLY A 76 -3.39 -7.71 3.05
N LEU A 77 -3.80 -6.47 3.29
CA LEU A 77 -4.81 -6.15 4.29
C LEU A 77 -6.17 -6.74 3.91
N ARG A 78 -6.56 -6.65 2.65
CA ARG A 78 -7.83 -7.22 2.17
C ARG A 78 -7.85 -8.73 2.33
N GLN A 79 -6.77 -9.40 1.99
CA GLN A 79 -6.65 -10.87 2.16
C GLN A 79 -6.77 -11.27 3.63
N ALA A 80 -6.33 -10.40 4.53
CA ALA A 80 -6.44 -10.62 5.97
C ALA A 80 -7.80 -10.18 6.56
N GLY A 81 -8.72 -9.72 5.73
CA GLY A 81 -10.07 -9.36 6.13
C GLY A 81 -10.33 -7.87 6.36
N LYS A 82 -9.36 -7.00 6.09
CA LYS A 82 -9.51 -5.55 6.26
C LYS A 82 -9.39 -4.84 4.91
N ALA A 83 -10.50 -4.36 4.38
CA ALA A 83 -10.55 -3.68 3.10
C ALA A 83 -10.41 -2.16 3.24
N TYR A 84 -9.55 -1.57 2.40
CA TYR A 84 -9.40 -0.12 2.27
C TYR A 84 -9.58 0.28 0.80
N TYR A 85 -10.21 1.44 0.60
CA TYR A 85 -10.12 2.15 -0.68
C TYR A 85 -8.85 3.00 -0.66
N TRP A 86 -8.21 3.19 -1.82
CA TRP A 86 -6.96 3.93 -1.87
C TRP A 86 -6.78 4.71 -3.16
N ALA A 87 -5.90 5.68 -3.11
CA ALA A 87 -5.52 6.51 -4.25
C ALA A 87 -4.03 6.83 -4.21
#